data_566357bf91da2133a6d0afd674af8cee
#
_entry.id   566357bf91da2133a6d0afd674af8cee
#
_cell.length_a   1.000
_cell.length_b   1.000
_cell.length_c   1.000
_cell.angle_alpha   90.00
_cell.angle_beta   90.00
_cell.angle_gamma   90.00
#
_symmetry.space_group_name_H-M   'P 1'
#
loop_
_entity.id
_entity.type
_entity.pdbx_description
1 polymer ?
#
loop_
_entity_poly.entity_id
_entity_poly.type
_entity_poly.pdbx_seq_one_letter_code
_entity_poly.pdbx_strand_id
1 'polypeptide(L)'
;MDLRRLEVFCKVYEMKSFSRAAKECLLSQPTVSEHIRYLETFLDLQLFDRLGRQVTPTRAGEILYNYARRMLNLRREASRTLELYRGKMSGELDLGGSTIPGQYILPPLIGRFKQDFADIRIKLVIADTMKITNMVLEGSLELGVVGARMKNSKLQFDRLFDDELVLVLTPDHEWAKLSSISLEKLSDVPFIMREHGSGTRMMMLEILERADFDPQRLNVVAEMGSTDAIRQAIKAKVGVSILSRRAIADELNFRQLCQVSIKDLSLIRHFY
;
A
#
# COMPACT_ATOMS: atom_id res chain seq x y z
N MET A 1 16.15 -28.12 -7.80
CA MET A 1 15.11 -27.06 -7.65
C MET A 1 15.16 -26.20 -8.90
N ASP A 2 14.04 -26.04 -9.63
CA ASP A 2 13.98 -25.22 -10.85
C ASP A 2 12.98 -24.06 -10.69
N LEU A 3 13.08 -23.06 -11.55
CA LEU A 3 12.29 -21.83 -11.47
C LEU A 3 10.80 -22.09 -11.69
N ARG A 4 10.41 -23.06 -12.52
CA ARG A 4 8.99 -23.38 -12.75
C ARG A 4 8.32 -23.94 -11.51
N ARG A 5 9.00 -24.81 -10.77
CA ARG A 5 8.50 -25.32 -9.47
C ARG A 5 8.40 -24.24 -8.43
N LEU A 6 9.35 -23.28 -8.39
CA LEU A 6 9.27 -22.10 -7.51
C LEU A 6 8.10 -21.19 -7.86
N GLU A 7 7.79 -20.99 -9.15
CA GLU A 7 6.58 -20.25 -9.57
C GLU A 7 5.31 -20.89 -9.04
N VAL A 8 5.17 -22.22 -9.23
CA VAL A 8 4.01 -22.98 -8.75
C VAL A 8 3.90 -22.92 -7.23
N PHE A 9 5.02 -23.06 -6.53
CA PHE A 9 5.08 -22.95 -5.08
C PHE A 9 4.60 -21.57 -4.59
N CYS A 10 5.10 -20.48 -5.20
CA CYS A 10 4.66 -19.12 -4.85
C CYS A 10 3.15 -18.94 -5.07
N LYS A 11 2.58 -19.51 -6.13
CA LYS A 11 1.15 -19.45 -6.39
C LYS A 11 0.32 -20.21 -5.36
N VAL A 12 0.78 -21.38 -4.92
CA VAL A 12 0.11 -22.14 -3.84
C VAL A 12 0.16 -21.34 -2.52
N TYR A 13 1.31 -20.73 -2.21
CA TYR A 13 1.51 -19.91 -1.03
C TYR A 13 0.55 -18.69 -1.01
N GLU A 14 0.50 -17.94 -2.11
CA GLU A 14 -0.33 -16.74 -2.27
C GLU A 14 -1.84 -17.05 -2.19
N MET A 15 -2.25 -18.14 -2.83
CA MET A 15 -3.66 -18.50 -2.94
C MET A 15 -4.17 -19.37 -1.80
N LYS A 16 -3.27 -19.94 -0.99
CA LYS A 16 -3.60 -20.91 0.07
C LYS A 16 -4.51 -22.04 -0.43
N SER A 17 -4.31 -22.44 -1.70
CA SER A 17 -5.15 -23.44 -2.38
C SER A 17 -4.45 -24.02 -3.61
N PHE A 18 -4.28 -25.36 -3.61
CA PHE A 18 -3.72 -26.07 -4.76
C PHE A 18 -4.60 -25.93 -6.02
N SER A 19 -5.91 -26.03 -5.86
CA SER A 19 -6.84 -25.95 -7.00
C SER A 19 -6.88 -24.55 -7.64
N ARG A 20 -6.82 -23.50 -6.83
CA ARG A 20 -6.74 -22.11 -7.36
C ARG A 20 -5.40 -21.85 -8.02
N ALA A 21 -4.30 -22.29 -7.41
CA ALA A 21 -2.97 -22.19 -7.98
C ALA A 21 -2.87 -22.95 -9.32
N ALA A 22 -3.49 -24.12 -9.42
CA ALA A 22 -3.53 -24.91 -10.66
C ALA A 22 -4.18 -24.15 -11.82
N LYS A 23 -5.34 -23.51 -11.56
CA LYS A 23 -6.03 -22.67 -12.54
C LYS A 23 -5.14 -21.51 -13.00
N GLU A 24 -4.53 -20.81 -12.04
CA GLU A 24 -3.66 -19.66 -12.34
C GLU A 24 -2.39 -20.05 -13.10
N CYS A 25 -1.82 -21.20 -12.80
CA CYS A 25 -0.62 -21.72 -13.48
C CYS A 25 -0.93 -22.43 -14.81
N LEU A 26 -2.21 -22.57 -15.18
CA LEU A 26 -2.68 -23.36 -16.32
C LEU A 26 -2.19 -24.82 -16.25
N LEU A 27 -2.25 -25.42 -15.07
CA LEU A 27 -1.84 -26.78 -14.77
C LEU A 27 -3.02 -27.57 -14.15
N SER A 28 -2.87 -28.92 -14.15
CA SER A 28 -3.75 -29.76 -13.35
C SER A 28 -3.39 -29.70 -11.85
N GLN A 29 -4.36 -29.88 -10.98
CA GLN A 29 -4.11 -29.90 -9.52
C GLN A 29 -3.14 -31.04 -9.12
N PRO A 30 -3.19 -32.28 -9.69
CA PRO A 30 -2.17 -33.29 -9.46
C PRO A 30 -0.76 -32.82 -9.80
N THR A 31 -0.58 -32.14 -10.94
CA THR A 31 0.72 -31.60 -11.37
C THR A 31 1.25 -30.56 -10.38
N VAL A 32 0.39 -29.65 -9.90
CA VAL A 32 0.78 -28.70 -8.85
C VAL A 32 1.20 -29.42 -7.57
N SER A 33 0.47 -30.45 -7.15
CA SER A 33 0.81 -31.26 -5.97
C SER A 33 2.15 -31.99 -6.14
N GLU A 34 2.44 -32.48 -7.34
CA GLU A 34 3.72 -33.11 -7.67
C GLU A 34 4.88 -32.13 -7.60
N HIS A 35 4.72 -30.93 -8.13
CA HIS A 35 5.72 -29.86 -8.03
C HIS A 35 6.06 -29.51 -6.57
N ILE A 36 5.04 -29.39 -5.72
CA ILE A 36 5.25 -29.12 -4.28
C ILE A 36 5.94 -30.30 -3.61
N ARG A 37 5.45 -31.53 -3.83
CA ARG A 37 6.06 -32.73 -3.25
C ARG A 37 7.53 -32.85 -3.64
N TYR A 38 7.87 -32.57 -4.90
CA TYR A 38 9.26 -32.58 -5.35
C TYR A 38 10.12 -31.57 -4.57
N LEU A 39 9.63 -30.34 -4.35
CA LEU A 39 10.35 -29.35 -3.56
C LEU A 39 10.51 -29.78 -2.11
N GLU A 40 9.47 -30.31 -1.50
CA GLU A 40 9.48 -30.84 -0.13
C GLU A 40 10.49 -31.99 0.01
N THR A 41 10.50 -32.93 -0.93
CA THR A 41 11.48 -34.03 -0.96
C THR A 41 12.90 -33.54 -1.21
N PHE A 42 13.09 -32.59 -2.12
CA PHE A 42 14.41 -32.02 -2.46
C PHE A 42 15.04 -31.28 -1.27
N LEU A 43 14.20 -30.60 -0.46
CA LEU A 43 14.63 -29.81 0.70
C LEU A 43 14.60 -30.61 2.00
N ASP A 44 14.02 -31.79 1.98
CA ASP A 44 13.72 -32.62 3.17
C ASP A 44 12.94 -31.84 4.24
N LEU A 45 11.97 -31.00 3.79
CA LEU A 45 11.14 -30.13 4.64
C LEU A 45 9.72 -30.07 4.10
N GLN A 46 8.73 -30.08 5.00
CA GLN A 46 7.36 -29.74 4.63
C GLN A 46 7.25 -28.22 4.44
N LEU A 47 6.67 -27.80 3.31
CA LEU A 47 6.46 -26.39 2.97
C LEU A 47 5.04 -25.92 3.30
N PHE A 48 4.09 -26.88 3.35
CA PHE A 48 2.70 -26.61 3.69
C PHE A 48 2.16 -27.62 4.68
N ASP A 49 1.42 -27.13 5.66
CA ASP A 49 0.56 -27.96 6.50
C ASP A 49 -0.78 -28.19 5.80
N ARG A 50 -1.20 -29.45 5.77
CA ARG A 50 -2.47 -29.90 5.17
C ARG A 50 -3.44 -30.32 6.27
N LEU A 51 -3.73 -29.40 7.19
CA LEU A 51 -4.70 -29.63 8.25
C LEU A 51 -6.13 -29.40 7.71
N GLY A 52 -6.82 -30.47 7.35
CA GLY A 52 -8.18 -30.41 6.84
C GLY A 52 -8.30 -29.79 5.45
N ARG A 53 -9.21 -28.82 5.30
CA ARG A 53 -9.48 -28.13 4.02
C ARG A 53 -8.59 -26.89 3.75
N GLN A 54 -7.77 -26.50 4.71
CA GLN A 54 -6.92 -25.31 4.59
C GLN A 54 -5.48 -25.70 4.28
N VAL A 55 -4.85 -24.92 3.42
CA VAL A 55 -3.42 -25.01 3.07
C VAL A 55 -2.73 -23.84 3.74
N THR A 56 -1.96 -24.11 4.78
CA THR A 56 -1.18 -23.11 5.51
C THR A 56 0.31 -23.32 5.28
N PRO A 57 1.07 -22.26 4.97
CA PRO A 57 2.52 -22.38 4.89
C PRO A 57 3.13 -22.75 6.24
N THR A 58 4.14 -23.63 6.23
CA THR A 58 5.01 -23.85 7.37
C THR A 58 6.04 -22.74 7.50
N ARG A 59 6.80 -22.72 8.59
CA ARG A 59 7.93 -21.80 8.73
C ARG A 59 8.97 -21.97 7.61
N ALA A 60 9.22 -23.20 7.17
CA ALA A 60 10.08 -23.48 6.02
C ALA A 60 9.49 -22.92 4.72
N GLY A 61 8.16 -23.04 4.54
CA GLY A 61 7.44 -22.43 3.43
C GLY A 61 7.56 -20.92 3.39
N GLU A 62 7.43 -20.24 4.53
CA GLU A 62 7.63 -18.78 4.62
C GLU A 62 9.05 -18.35 4.20
N ILE A 63 10.05 -19.07 4.71
CA ILE A 63 11.45 -18.80 4.34
C ILE A 63 11.66 -19.00 2.84
N LEU A 64 11.23 -20.15 2.31
CA LEU A 64 11.38 -20.45 0.88
C LEU A 64 10.65 -19.42 0.01
N TYR A 65 9.45 -18.96 0.40
CA TYR A 65 8.67 -17.99 -0.36
C TYR A 65 9.45 -16.69 -0.57
N ASN A 66 10.08 -16.17 0.46
CA ASN A 66 10.87 -14.94 0.37
C ASN A 66 12.06 -15.10 -0.60
N TYR A 67 12.76 -16.22 -0.57
CA TYR A 67 13.86 -16.48 -1.50
C TYR A 67 13.38 -16.79 -2.91
N ALA A 68 12.31 -17.58 -3.06
CA ALA A 68 11.73 -17.92 -4.35
C ALA A 68 11.28 -16.66 -5.11
N ARG A 69 10.60 -15.72 -4.43
CA ARG A 69 10.22 -14.43 -5.00
C ARG A 69 11.43 -13.65 -5.51
N ARG A 70 12.50 -13.59 -4.71
CA ARG A 70 13.74 -12.89 -5.12
C ARG A 70 14.40 -13.56 -6.34
N MET A 71 14.48 -14.89 -6.39
CA MET A 71 15.03 -15.62 -7.54
C MET A 71 14.21 -15.40 -8.81
N LEU A 72 12.87 -15.43 -8.70
CA LEU A 72 11.98 -15.18 -9.82
C LEU A 72 12.07 -13.73 -10.33
N ASN A 73 12.26 -12.77 -9.44
CA ASN A 73 12.48 -11.38 -9.81
C ASN A 73 13.83 -11.17 -10.49
N LEU A 74 14.91 -11.75 -9.95
CA LEU A 74 16.23 -11.65 -10.58
C LEU A 74 16.23 -12.23 -11.99
N ARG A 75 15.52 -13.35 -12.21
CA ARG A 75 15.32 -13.89 -13.58
C ARG A 75 14.63 -12.87 -14.49
N ARG A 76 13.55 -12.23 -14.01
CA ARG A 76 12.83 -11.20 -14.77
C ARG A 76 13.71 -9.99 -15.08
N GLU A 77 14.47 -9.53 -14.12
CA GLU A 77 15.42 -8.43 -14.25
C GLU A 77 16.48 -8.75 -15.32
N ALA A 78 17.09 -9.94 -15.27
CA ALA A 78 18.06 -10.37 -16.27
C ALA A 78 17.47 -10.40 -17.68
N SER A 79 16.25 -10.94 -17.83
CA SER A 79 15.56 -10.95 -19.13
C SER A 79 15.31 -9.54 -19.67
N ARG A 80 14.86 -8.62 -18.81
CA ARG A 80 14.62 -7.20 -19.18
C ARG A 80 15.91 -6.48 -19.56
N THR A 81 17.00 -6.69 -18.83
CA THR A 81 18.29 -6.09 -19.14
C THR A 81 18.77 -6.52 -20.53
N LEU A 82 18.56 -7.79 -20.88
CA LEU A 82 18.89 -8.31 -22.21
C LEU A 82 17.97 -7.73 -23.31
N GLU A 83 16.71 -7.51 -23.03
CA GLU A 83 15.78 -6.85 -23.97
C GLU A 83 16.16 -5.39 -24.20
N LEU A 84 16.50 -4.65 -23.14
CA LEU A 84 17.03 -3.29 -23.23
C LEU A 84 18.32 -3.23 -24.06
N TYR A 85 19.24 -4.18 -23.86
CA TYR A 85 20.46 -4.29 -24.67
C TYR A 85 20.16 -4.49 -26.17
N ARG A 86 19.04 -5.12 -26.51
CA ARG A 86 18.54 -5.27 -27.89
C ARG A 86 17.81 -4.03 -28.43
N GLY A 87 17.77 -2.94 -27.69
CA GLY A 87 17.07 -1.71 -28.06
C GLY A 87 15.54 -1.78 -27.99
N LYS A 88 14.97 -2.82 -27.37
CA LYS A 88 13.52 -2.94 -27.15
C LYS A 88 13.16 -2.41 -25.79
N MET A 89 12.50 -1.24 -25.75
CA MET A 89 11.86 -0.69 -24.54
C MET A 89 10.45 -1.27 -24.39
N SER A 90 10.36 -2.56 -24.10
CA SER A 90 9.09 -3.26 -23.86
C SER A 90 9.18 -4.04 -22.54
N GLY A 91 8.04 -4.35 -21.94
CA GLY A 91 8.00 -5.16 -20.72
C GLY A 91 6.88 -4.79 -19.77
N GLU A 92 6.99 -5.23 -18.53
CA GLU A 92 6.04 -4.92 -17.45
C GLU A 92 6.76 -4.18 -16.31
N LEU A 93 6.08 -3.19 -15.73
CA LEU A 93 6.51 -2.47 -14.53
C LEU A 93 5.48 -2.71 -13.43
N ASP A 94 5.88 -3.44 -12.38
CA ASP A 94 5.08 -3.63 -11.17
C ASP A 94 5.32 -2.46 -10.20
N LEU A 95 4.39 -1.51 -10.20
CA LEU A 95 4.45 -0.28 -9.41
C LEU A 95 3.50 -0.35 -8.21
N GLY A 96 3.96 0.04 -7.04
CA GLY A 96 3.14 0.21 -5.85
C GLY A 96 2.84 1.67 -5.54
N GLY A 97 1.62 1.95 -5.07
CA GLY A 97 1.27 3.25 -4.52
C GLY A 97 0.55 3.11 -3.20
N SER A 98 0.98 3.84 -2.16
CA SER A 98 0.10 3.98 -1.01
C SER A 98 -1.14 4.79 -1.42
N THR A 99 -2.19 4.79 -0.59
CA THR A 99 -3.53 5.27 -0.98
C THR A 99 -3.52 6.59 -1.76
N ILE A 100 -2.88 7.62 -1.26
CA ILE A 100 -2.88 8.94 -1.93
C ILE A 100 -2.01 8.95 -3.20
N PRO A 101 -0.75 8.51 -3.18
CA PRO A 101 0.03 8.39 -4.41
C PRO A 101 -0.64 7.52 -5.46
N GLY A 102 -1.17 6.36 -5.06
CA GLY A 102 -1.77 5.38 -5.98
C GLY A 102 -3.05 5.88 -6.65
N GLN A 103 -3.86 6.66 -5.95
CA GLN A 103 -5.15 7.13 -6.47
C GLN A 103 -5.07 8.49 -7.17
N TYR A 104 -4.21 9.40 -6.68
CA TYR A 104 -4.26 10.81 -7.11
C TYR A 104 -2.99 11.30 -7.82
N ILE A 105 -1.84 10.62 -7.65
CA ILE A 105 -0.55 11.09 -8.20
C ILE A 105 -0.06 10.20 -9.32
N LEU A 106 0.00 8.89 -9.10
CA LEU A 106 0.55 7.94 -10.07
C LEU A 106 -0.27 7.83 -11.37
N PRO A 107 -1.62 7.79 -11.37
CA PRO A 107 -2.37 7.66 -12.61
C PRO A 107 -2.07 8.74 -13.67
N PRO A 108 -2.05 10.05 -13.35
CA PRO A 108 -1.64 11.08 -14.31
C PRO A 108 -0.19 10.92 -14.79
N LEU A 109 0.72 10.51 -13.90
CA LEU A 109 2.13 10.25 -14.27
C LEU A 109 2.26 9.05 -15.21
N ILE A 110 1.50 7.98 -14.95
CA ILE A 110 1.41 6.81 -15.82
C ILE A 110 0.89 7.21 -17.20
N GLY A 111 -0.14 8.08 -17.24
CA GLY A 111 -0.67 8.59 -18.52
C GLY A 111 0.40 9.29 -19.36
N ARG A 112 1.20 10.14 -18.74
CA ARG A 112 2.33 10.79 -19.44
C ARG A 112 3.42 9.81 -19.84
N PHE A 113 3.81 8.92 -18.93
CA PHE A 113 4.83 7.89 -19.20
C PHE A 113 4.44 7.00 -20.40
N LYS A 114 3.18 6.64 -20.54
CA LYS A 114 2.68 5.84 -21.65
C LYS A 114 2.73 6.53 -23.01
N GLN A 115 2.83 7.87 -23.06
CA GLN A 115 3.03 8.61 -24.31
C GLN A 115 4.43 8.35 -24.88
N ASP A 116 5.44 8.22 -24.00
CA ASP A 116 6.84 8.01 -24.41
C ASP A 116 7.18 6.50 -24.49
N PHE A 117 6.51 5.66 -23.71
CA PHE A 117 6.81 4.23 -23.54
C PHE A 117 5.56 3.36 -23.74
N ALA A 118 4.98 3.40 -24.94
CA ALA A 118 3.73 2.71 -25.26
C ALA A 118 3.77 1.20 -25.02
N ASP A 119 4.90 0.55 -25.25
CA ASP A 119 5.08 -0.90 -25.16
C ASP A 119 5.35 -1.41 -23.72
N ILE A 120 5.49 -0.52 -22.75
CA ILE A 120 5.64 -0.90 -21.35
C ILE A 120 4.25 -1.05 -20.72
N ARG A 121 3.92 -2.25 -20.27
CA ARG A 121 2.72 -2.53 -19.48
C ARG A 121 2.96 -2.15 -18.02
N ILE A 122 2.08 -1.35 -17.45
CA ILE A 122 2.16 -0.96 -16.04
C ILE A 122 1.07 -1.68 -15.25
N LYS A 123 1.48 -2.31 -14.14
CA LYS A 123 0.57 -2.85 -13.14
C LYS A 123 0.72 -2.02 -11.87
N LEU A 124 -0.32 -1.25 -11.53
CA LEU A 124 -0.36 -0.45 -10.31
C LEU A 124 -1.10 -1.20 -9.21
N VAL A 125 -0.42 -1.44 -8.10
CA VAL A 125 -0.99 -2.01 -6.88
C VAL A 125 -1.19 -0.89 -5.87
N ILE A 126 -2.40 -0.76 -5.32
CA ILE A 126 -2.73 0.24 -4.31
C ILE A 126 -3.02 -0.47 -2.98
N ALA A 127 -2.32 -0.07 -1.92
CA ALA A 127 -2.50 -0.57 -0.56
C ALA A 127 -2.11 0.51 0.47
N ASP A 128 -2.03 0.18 1.76
CA ASP A 128 -1.45 1.08 2.75
C ASP A 128 0.10 1.14 2.62
N THR A 129 0.71 2.14 3.28
CA THR A 129 2.16 2.35 3.22
C THR A 129 2.96 1.13 3.66
N MET A 130 2.53 0.47 4.74
CA MET A 130 3.23 -0.70 5.29
C MET A 130 3.21 -1.87 4.30
N LYS A 131 2.05 -2.16 3.71
CA LYS A 131 1.93 -3.24 2.70
C LYS A 131 2.76 -2.97 1.46
N ILE A 132 2.70 -1.76 0.89
CA ILE A 132 3.51 -1.41 -0.27
C ILE A 132 5.01 -1.53 0.06
N THR A 133 5.45 -1.03 1.21
CA THR A 133 6.83 -1.15 1.66
C THR A 133 7.28 -2.61 1.78
N ASN A 134 6.44 -3.46 2.38
CA ASN A 134 6.74 -4.90 2.50
C ASN A 134 6.78 -5.59 1.12
N MET A 135 5.87 -5.25 0.20
CA MET A 135 5.87 -5.81 -1.15
C MET A 135 7.14 -5.46 -1.94
N VAL A 136 7.71 -4.26 -1.73
CA VAL A 136 9.00 -3.88 -2.31
C VAL A 136 10.14 -4.65 -1.63
N LEU A 137 10.14 -4.76 -0.29
CA LEU A 137 11.14 -5.55 0.45
C LEU A 137 11.18 -7.03 0.05
N GLU A 138 10.02 -7.61 -0.20
CA GLU A 138 9.86 -9.00 -0.67
C GLU A 138 10.15 -9.15 -2.16
N GLY A 139 10.36 -8.03 -2.87
CA GLY A 139 10.58 -8.02 -4.31
C GLY A 139 9.34 -8.37 -5.14
N SER A 140 8.14 -8.24 -4.59
CA SER A 140 6.90 -8.40 -5.35
C SER A 140 6.49 -7.14 -6.12
N LEU A 141 7.07 -6.00 -5.77
CA LEU A 141 7.03 -4.75 -6.51
C LEU A 141 8.46 -4.27 -6.76
N GLU A 142 8.68 -3.63 -7.89
CA GLU A 142 9.98 -3.06 -8.26
C GLU A 142 10.18 -1.69 -7.62
N LEU A 143 9.10 -0.92 -7.55
CA LEU A 143 9.10 0.43 -7.03
C LEU A 143 7.80 0.69 -6.27
N GLY A 144 7.87 1.48 -5.21
CA GLY A 144 6.70 1.91 -4.44
C GLY A 144 6.74 3.39 -4.13
N VAL A 145 5.59 4.07 -4.23
CA VAL A 145 5.44 5.46 -3.79
C VAL A 145 4.57 5.49 -2.53
N VAL A 146 5.14 5.96 -1.42
CA VAL A 146 4.53 5.85 -0.10
C VAL A 146 4.47 7.19 0.64
N GLY A 147 3.53 7.30 1.58
CA GLY A 147 3.25 8.54 2.31
C GLY A 147 3.98 8.68 3.65
N ALA A 148 4.86 7.74 3.99
CA ALA A 148 5.73 7.82 5.16
C ALA A 148 6.95 6.91 4.96
N ARG A 149 8.08 7.28 5.57
CA ARG A 149 9.30 6.44 5.58
C ARG A 149 9.19 5.40 6.69
N MET A 150 9.53 4.18 6.36
CA MET A 150 9.73 3.13 7.37
C MET A 150 11.23 2.94 7.61
N LYS A 151 11.61 2.78 8.88
CA LYS A 151 13.01 2.49 9.24
C LYS A 151 13.38 1.08 8.74
N ASN A 152 14.04 1.02 7.60
CA ASN A 152 14.56 -0.22 7.04
C ASN A 152 15.81 0.05 6.22
N SER A 153 16.92 -0.60 6.58
CA SER A 153 18.24 -0.40 5.92
C SER A 153 18.32 -1.03 4.51
N LYS A 154 17.34 -1.85 4.12
CA LYS A 154 17.32 -2.51 2.81
C LYS A 154 16.57 -1.70 1.75
N LEU A 155 15.94 -0.59 2.13
CA LEU A 155 15.20 0.28 1.22
C LEU A 155 15.87 1.64 1.17
N GLN A 156 15.92 2.19 -0.02
CA GLN A 156 16.22 3.59 -0.25
C GLN A 156 14.91 4.37 -0.40
N PHE A 157 14.83 5.53 0.25
CA PHE A 157 13.68 6.42 0.17
C PHE A 157 14.12 7.78 -0.33
N ASP A 158 13.67 8.13 -1.51
CA ASP A 158 13.90 9.43 -2.11
C ASP A 158 12.63 10.30 -2.00
N ARG A 159 12.79 11.55 -1.59
CA ARG A 159 11.68 12.50 -1.51
C ARG A 159 11.23 12.88 -2.92
N LEU A 160 9.93 12.73 -3.20
CA LEU A 160 9.34 12.99 -4.52
C LEU A 160 8.46 14.25 -4.53
N PHE A 161 7.47 14.32 -3.64
CA PHE A 161 6.45 15.38 -3.64
C PHE A 161 6.10 15.78 -2.22
N ASP A 162 5.57 17.00 -2.09
CA ASP A 162 4.95 17.45 -0.85
C ASP A 162 3.44 17.29 -0.93
N ASP A 163 2.83 17.04 0.22
CA ASP A 163 1.40 16.89 0.41
C ASP A 163 0.97 17.60 1.69
N GLU A 164 -0.15 18.27 1.61
CA GLU A 164 -0.76 18.96 2.73
C GLU A 164 -1.86 18.09 3.33
N LEU A 165 -1.76 17.78 4.61
CA LEU A 165 -2.84 17.21 5.39
C LEU A 165 -3.68 18.36 5.95
N VAL A 166 -5.00 18.19 5.98
CA VAL A 166 -5.94 19.20 6.46
C VAL A 166 -6.99 18.56 7.34
N LEU A 167 -7.45 19.29 8.36
CA LEU A 167 -8.60 18.89 9.16
C LEU A 167 -9.86 19.10 8.34
N VAL A 168 -10.64 18.03 8.18
CA VAL A 168 -11.81 17.96 7.31
C VAL A 168 -13.07 17.76 8.12
N LEU A 169 -14.09 18.51 7.80
CA LEU A 169 -15.39 18.48 8.45
C LEU A 169 -16.51 18.88 7.46
N THR A 170 -17.77 18.76 7.90
CA THR A 170 -18.91 19.18 7.08
C THR A 170 -19.10 20.69 7.11
N PRO A 171 -19.73 21.30 6.08
CA PRO A 171 -19.97 22.75 6.04
C PRO A 171 -20.87 23.30 7.15
N ASP A 172 -21.69 22.46 7.76
CA ASP A 172 -22.57 22.80 8.87
C ASP A 172 -21.93 22.57 10.27
N HIS A 173 -20.71 22.08 10.33
CA HIS A 173 -19.96 21.94 11.58
C HIS A 173 -19.67 23.33 12.19
N GLU A 174 -19.70 23.44 13.51
CA GLU A 174 -19.47 24.72 14.23
C GLU A 174 -18.12 25.38 13.87
N TRP A 175 -17.11 24.58 13.55
CA TRP A 175 -15.78 25.08 13.16
C TRP A 175 -15.69 25.52 11.69
N ALA A 176 -16.67 25.21 10.87
CA ALA A 176 -16.64 25.54 9.44
C ALA A 176 -16.53 27.04 9.14
N LYS A 177 -16.96 27.87 10.10
CA LYS A 177 -16.89 29.34 10.00
C LYS A 177 -15.61 29.94 10.62
N LEU A 178 -14.77 29.12 11.24
CA LEU A 178 -13.54 29.55 11.88
C LEU A 178 -12.38 29.49 10.88
N SER A 179 -11.45 30.43 10.98
CA SER A 179 -10.20 30.39 10.21
C SER A 179 -9.23 29.32 10.74
N SER A 180 -9.25 29.09 12.04
CA SER A 180 -8.43 28.07 12.71
C SER A 180 -9.02 27.67 14.04
N ILE A 181 -8.61 26.49 14.54
CA ILE A 181 -8.89 26.00 15.89
C ILE A 181 -7.59 25.76 16.64
N SER A 182 -7.62 25.76 17.98
CA SER A 182 -6.47 25.29 18.77
C SER A 182 -6.38 23.75 18.69
N LEU A 183 -5.17 23.23 18.86
CA LEU A 183 -4.91 21.79 18.75
C LEU A 183 -5.69 20.98 19.81
N GLU A 184 -5.84 21.53 21.02
CA GLU A 184 -6.54 20.88 22.14
C GLU A 184 -8.01 20.59 21.81
N LYS A 185 -8.66 21.41 20.98
CA LYS A 185 -10.06 21.22 20.56
C LYS A 185 -10.30 19.92 19.80
N LEU A 186 -9.25 19.30 19.23
CA LEU A 186 -9.40 18.00 18.57
C LEU A 186 -9.89 16.90 19.53
N SER A 187 -9.66 17.05 20.85
CA SER A 187 -10.14 16.11 21.86
C SER A 187 -11.65 16.21 22.12
N ASP A 188 -12.28 17.33 21.75
CA ASP A 188 -13.67 17.64 22.07
C ASP A 188 -14.69 17.08 21.08
N VAL A 189 -14.21 16.59 19.93
CA VAL A 189 -15.09 16.14 18.83
C VAL A 189 -14.84 14.69 18.45
N PRO A 190 -15.86 13.98 17.93
CA PRO A 190 -15.68 12.65 17.36
C PRO A 190 -14.64 12.68 16.23
N PHE A 191 -13.63 11.82 16.35
CA PHE A 191 -12.56 11.73 15.37
C PHE A 191 -12.59 10.38 14.64
N ILE A 192 -12.40 10.42 13.32
CA ILE A 192 -12.32 9.22 12.48
C ILE A 192 -10.85 8.99 12.12
N MET A 193 -10.30 7.84 12.51
CA MET A 193 -8.92 7.48 12.31
C MET A 193 -8.74 6.61 11.05
N ARG A 194 -7.59 6.74 10.39
CA ARG A 194 -7.13 5.78 9.39
C ARG A 194 -6.65 4.49 10.06
N GLU A 195 -6.71 3.41 9.32
CA GLU A 195 -6.23 2.08 9.71
C GLU A 195 -4.73 2.09 10.11
N HIS A 196 -4.36 1.10 10.92
CA HIS A 196 -2.96 0.84 11.23
C HIS A 196 -2.20 0.49 9.93
N GLY A 197 -1.00 1.07 9.73
CA GLY A 197 -0.24 0.91 8.47
C GLY A 197 -0.44 2.06 7.47
N SER A 198 -1.45 2.91 7.67
CA SER A 198 -1.66 4.11 6.86
C SER A 198 -0.55 5.14 7.05
N GLY A 199 0.09 5.57 5.95
CA GLY A 199 1.06 6.66 5.98
C GLY A 199 0.47 8.00 6.44
N THR A 200 -0.81 8.25 6.19
CA THR A 200 -1.53 9.43 6.71
C THR A 200 -1.62 9.39 8.23
N ARG A 201 -2.01 8.24 8.80
CA ARG A 201 -2.04 8.05 10.25
C ARG A 201 -0.67 8.22 10.88
N MET A 202 0.36 7.56 10.33
CA MET A 202 1.73 7.65 10.85
C MET A 202 2.23 9.10 10.90
N MET A 203 2.08 9.84 9.80
CA MET A 203 2.54 11.23 9.73
C MET A 203 1.72 12.16 10.62
N MET A 204 0.40 11.98 10.68
CA MET A 204 -0.46 12.75 11.58
C MET A 204 -0.04 12.55 13.03
N LEU A 205 0.12 11.31 13.49
CA LEU A 205 0.53 11.01 14.86
C LEU A 205 1.89 11.62 15.18
N GLU A 206 2.88 11.47 14.28
CA GLU A 206 4.20 12.06 14.43
C GLU A 206 4.16 13.60 14.55
N ILE A 207 3.31 14.25 13.75
CA ILE A 207 3.16 15.72 13.79
C ILE A 207 2.49 16.16 15.09
N LEU A 208 1.46 15.45 15.56
CA LEU A 208 0.78 15.76 16.81
C LEU A 208 1.72 15.59 18.01
N GLU A 209 2.49 14.50 18.05
CA GLU A 209 3.48 14.24 19.11
C GLU A 209 4.58 15.32 19.14
N ARG A 210 5.08 15.77 17.98
CA ARG A 210 6.05 16.88 17.89
C ARG A 210 5.49 18.22 18.37
N ALA A 211 4.17 18.37 18.35
CA ALA A 211 3.46 19.54 18.86
C ALA A 211 3.02 19.37 20.33
N ASP A 212 3.62 18.43 21.07
CA ASP A 212 3.32 18.10 22.47
C ASP A 212 1.85 17.75 22.73
N PHE A 213 1.15 17.24 21.69
CA PHE A 213 -0.21 16.73 21.82
C PHE A 213 -0.21 15.20 21.90
N ASP A 214 -0.73 14.65 22.99
CA ASP A 214 -0.90 13.20 23.12
C ASP A 214 -2.03 12.70 22.21
N PRO A 215 -1.73 11.88 21.19
CA PRO A 215 -2.76 11.37 20.27
C PRO A 215 -3.83 10.51 20.95
N GLN A 216 -3.57 9.96 22.15
CA GLN A 216 -4.57 9.18 22.89
C GLN A 216 -5.72 10.05 23.41
N ARG A 217 -5.55 11.36 23.44
CA ARG A 217 -6.61 12.31 23.78
C ARG A 217 -7.66 12.51 22.68
N LEU A 218 -7.38 12.03 21.44
CA LEU A 218 -8.37 12.06 20.37
C LEU A 218 -9.55 11.14 20.72
N ASN A 219 -10.76 11.67 20.61
CA ASN A 219 -11.99 10.88 20.76
C ASN A 219 -12.25 10.05 19.50
N VAL A 220 -11.48 8.97 19.31
CA VAL A 220 -11.59 8.10 18.12
C VAL A 220 -12.85 7.27 18.21
N VAL A 221 -13.86 7.61 17.42
CA VAL A 221 -15.16 6.91 17.35
C VAL A 221 -15.21 5.84 16.24
N ALA A 222 -14.32 5.92 15.26
CA ALA A 222 -14.25 4.94 14.16
C ALA A 222 -12.83 4.86 13.60
N GLU A 223 -12.44 3.64 13.13
CA GLU A 223 -11.24 3.40 12.35
C GLU A 223 -11.63 2.84 10.98
N MET A 224 -11.09 3.40 9.90
CA MET A 224 -11.47 3.03 8.52
C MET A 224 -10.25 2.79 7.63
N GLY A 225 -10.33 1.73 6.81
CA GLY A 225 -9.26 1.26 5.95
C GLY A 225 -9.11 2.00 4.62
N SER A 226 -9.89 3.03 4.35
CA SER A 226 -9.74 3.81 3.12
C SER A 226 -10.10 5.29 3.32
N THR A 227 -9.45 6.15 2.53
CA THR A 227 -9.75 7.59 2.50
C THR A 227 -11.17 7.86 2.04
N ASP A 228 -11.69 7.09 1.08
CA ASP A 228 -13.07 7.23 0.60
C ASP A 228 -14.10 6.93 1.69
N ALA A 229 -13.89 5.85 2.46
CA ALA A 229 -14.78 5.53 3.58
C ALA A 229 -14.84 6.67 4.59
N ILE A 230 -13.69 7.27 4.92
CA ILE A 230 -13.64 8.42 5.84
C ILE A 230 -14.35 9.64 5.26
N ARG A 231 -14.15 9.94 3.96
CA ARG A 231 -14.86 11.05 3.30
C ARG A 231 -16.39 10.87 3.41
N GLN A 232 -16.90 9.65 3.15
CA GLN A 232 -18.32 9.36 3.31
C GLN A 232 -18.77 9.44 4.76
N ALA A 233 -17.98 8.96 5.71
CA ALA A 233 -18.29 9.04 7.13
C ALA A 233 -18.34 10.50 7.65
N ILE A 234 -17.44 11.37 7.19
CA ILE A 234 -17.50 12.80 7.51
C ILE A 234 -18.81 13.39 6.94
N LYS A 235 -19.16 13.12 5.66
CA LYS A 235 -20.42 13.56 5.07
C LYS A 235 -21.65 13.06 5.85
N ALA A 236 -21.57 11.86 6.41
CA ALA A 236 -22.58 11.27 7.28
C ALA A 236 -22.55 11.79 8.74
N LYS A 237 -21.68 12.77 9.05
CA LYS A 237 -21.52 13.41 10.37
C LYS A 237 -21.10 12.44 11.49
N VAL A 238 -20.34 11.40 11.15
CA VAL A 238 -19.76 10.47 12.14
C VAL A 238 -18.69 11.17 12.97
N GLY A 239 -17.95 12.12 12.37
CA GLY A 239 -16.92 12.89 13.03
C GLY A 239 -16.05 13.66 12.04
N VAL A 240 -14.93 14.20 12.53
CA VAL A 240 -13.93 14.91 11.73
C VAL A 240 -12.73 13.99 11.47
N SER A 241 -11.87 14.33 10.52
CA SER A 241 -10.61 13.60 10.28
C SER A 241 -9.55 14.50 9.68
N ILE A 242 -8.29 14.07 9.74
CA ILE A 242 -7.17 14.70 9.04
C ILE A 242 -6.85 13.88 7.80
N LEU A 243 -7.00 14.46 6.62
CA LEU A 243 -6.84 13.83 5.32
C LEU A 243 -5.90 14.64 4.42
N SER A 244 -5.38 14.00 3.36
CA SER A 244 -4.70 14.72 2.28
C SER A 244 -5.69 15.67 1.58
N ARG A 245 -5.28 16.91 1.39
CA ARG A 245 -6.05 17.91 0.64
C ARG A 245 -6.34 17.45 -0.79
N ARG A 246 -5.41 16.68 -1.39
CA ARG A 246 -5.59 16.10 -2.73
C ARG A 246 -6.79 15.17 -2.81
N ALA A 247 -7.05 14.41 -1.73
CA ALA A 247 -8.14 13.46 -1.69
C ALA A 247 -9.53 14.07 -1.55
N ILE A 248 -9.62 15.31 -1.15
CA ILE A 248 -10.87 16.04 -0.92
C ILE A 248 -11.01 17.27 -1.82
N ALA A 249 -10.18 17.38 -2.85
CA ALA A 249 -10.17 18.56 -3.72
C ALA A 249 -11.53 18.84 -4.37
N ASP A 250 -12.19 17.80 -4.85
CA ASP A 250 -13.51 17.91 -5.46
C ASP A 250 -14.57 18.32 -4.43
N GLU A 251 -14.56 17.71 -3.24
CA GLU A 251 -15.51 18.06 -2.18
C GLU A 251 -15.33 19.49 -1.68
N LEU A 252 -14.09 20.00 -1.65
CA LEU A 252 -13.84 21.41 -1.32
C LEU A 252 -14.40 22.32 -2.43
N ASN A 253 -14.15 21.99 -3.69
CA ASN A 253 -14.63 22.76 -4.84
C ASN A 253 -16.17 22.80 -4.89
N PHE A 254 -16.83 21.67 -4.62
CA PHE A 254 -18.30 21.56 -4.59
C PHE A 254 -18.93 21.91 -3.24
N ARG A 255 -18.14 22.36 -2.26
CA ARG A 255 -18.59 22.72 -0.90
C ARG A 255 -19.34 21.60 -0.18
N GLN A 256 -19.00 20.35 -0.48
CA GLN A 256 -19.57 19.18 0.22
C GLN A 256 -18.82 18.90 1.54
N LEU A 257 -17.56 19.30 1.60
CA LEU A 257 -16.71 19.30 2.79
C LEU A 257 -16.01 20.64 2.89
N CYS A 258 -15.50 20.96 4.05
CA CYS A 258 -14.62 22.10 4.28
C CYS A 258 -13.40 21.69 5.09
N GLN A 259 -12.39 22.54 5.05
CA GLN A 259 -11.17 22.39 5.81
C GLN A 259 -11.05 23.55 6.81
N VAL A 260 -10.44 23.27 7.95
CA VAL A 260 -10.10 24.26 8.97
C VAL A 260 -8.64 24.07 9.36
N SER A 261 -7.90 25.16 9.51
CA SER A 261 -6.52 25.12 9.95
C SER A 261 -6.43 24.83 11.45
N ILE A 262 -5.36 24.15 11.88
CA ILE A 262 -5.01 24.04 13.29
C ILE A 262 -3.95 25.11 13.57
N LYS A 263 -4.20 25.94 14.59
CA LYS A 263 -3.33 27.08 14.91
C LYS A 263 -1.92 26.58 15.24
N ASP A 264 -0.92 27.28 14.68
CA ASP A 264 0.51 27.01 14.90
C ASP A 264 0.97 25.60 14.53
N LEU A 265 0.16 24.83 13.74
CA LEU A 265 0.48 23.49 13.31
C LEU A 265 0.54 23.40 11.77
N SER A 266 1.71 23.02 11.26
CA SER A 266 1.89 22.70 9.84
C SER A 266 1.77 21.20 9.61
N LEU A 267 0.76 20.80 8.84
CA LEU A 267 0.49 19.40 8.52
C LEU A 267 1.06 19.01 7.14
N ILE A 268 2.31 19.40 6.87
CA ILE A 268 2.99 19.05 5.62
C ILE A 268 3.72 17.73 5.78
N ARG A 269 3.54 16.85 4.80
CA ARG A 269 4.27 15.59 4.69
C ARG A 269 4.94 15.44 3.32
N HIS A 270 5.78 14.43 3.19
CA HIS A 270 6.45 14.09 1.95
C HIS A 270 6.02 12.70 1.47
N PHE A 271 5.95 12.52 0.15
CA PHE A 271 5.90 11.22 -0.47
C PHE A 271 7.31 10.81 -0.91
N TYR A 272 7.57 9.53 -0.81
CA TYR A 272 8.87 8.90 -1.06
C TYR A 272 8.74 7.79 -2.09
#